data_ba163f3faf8239f1521d282f2cdafd45
#
_entry.id   ba163f3faf8239f1521d282f2cdafd45
#
_cell.length_a   1.000
_cell.length_b   1.000
_cell.length_c   1.000
_cell.angle_alpha   90.00
_cell.angle_beta   90.00
_cell.angle_gamma   90.00
#
_symmetry.space_group_name_H-M   'P 1'
#
loop_
_entity.id
_entity.type
_entity.pdbx_description
1 polymer ?
#
loop_
_entity_poly.entity_id
_entity_poly.type
_entity_poly.pdbx_seq_one_letter_code
_entity_poly.pdbx_strand_id
1 'polypeptide(L)'
;VLLLALAWPGATAQPATPAVKAAQPAPVMLRYGPFGEVAVYPPAGKATSIALFISGDGGWNLGVIDMAHHLTDMHAIVAGVDIRRYLHSADTAQGQCRNFAADFEGLAHAVQRHLALDDYLTPVLVGYSSGATLAYATAAQAPKGTFGGATAG
;
A
#
# COMPACT_ATOMS: atom_id res chain seq x y z
N VAL A 1 -56.68 -34.84 -27.53
CA VAL A 1 -55.48 -33.98 -27.45
C VAL A 1 -54.91 -34.14 -26.06
N LEU A 2 -53.77 -34.82 -25.93
CA LEU A 2 -53.12 -35.15 -24.67
C LEU A 2 -52.00 -34.09 -24.47
N LEU A 3 -52.13 -33.21 -23.45
CA LEU A 3 -51.11 -32.24 -23.07
C LEU A 3 -50.15 -32.89 -22.05
N LEU A 4 -48.89 -33.19 -22.47
CA LEU A 4 -47.81 -33.57 -21.57
C LEU A 4 -47.24 -32.31 -20.93
N ALA A 5 -47.36 -32.14 -19.64
CA ALA A 5 -46.68 -31.14 -18.84
C ALA A 5 -45.24 -31.67 -18.51
N LEU A 6 -44.20 -31.06 -19.10
CA LEU A 6 -42.82 -31.28 -18.67
C LEU A 6 -42.56 -30.52 -17.37
N ALA A 7 -42.36 -31.19 -16.28
CA ALA A 7 -41.91 -30.61 -15.03
C ALA A 7 -40.37 -30.41 -15.10
N TRP A 8 -39.91 -29.17 -14.98
CA TRP A 8 -38.50 -28.79 -14.87
C TRP A 8 -38.05 -29.03 -13.43
N PRO A 9 -36.97 -29.78 -13.16
CA PRO A 9 -36.47 -29.92 -11.81
C PRO A 9 -35.91 -28.56 -11.35
N GLY A 10 -36.52 -27.97 -10.31
CA GLY A 10 -36.05 -26.72 -9.69
C GLY A 10 -34.65 -26.91 -9.16
N ALA A 11 -33.71 -26.16 -9.69
CA ALA A 11 -32.36 -26.03 -9.12
C ALA A 11 -32.45 -25.30 -7.77
N THR A 12 -32.26 -26.03 -6.67
CA THR A 12 -32.10 -25.44 -5.33
C THR A 12 -30.76 -24.72 -5.27
N ALA A 13 -30.82 -23.38 -5.28
CA ALA A 13 -29.65 -22.55 -5.04
C ALA A 13 -29.14 -22.83 -3.61
N GLN A 14 -27.97 -23.42 -3.51
CA GLN A 14 -27.26 -23.60 -2.24
C GLN A 14 -26.86 -22.22 -1.71
N PRO A 15 -27.15 -21.85 -0.44
CA PRO A 15 -26.69 -20.61 0.13
C PRO A 15 -25.15 -20.61 0.13
N ALA A 16 -24.54 -19.58 -0.51
CA ALA A 16 -23.10 -19.40 -0.49
C ALA A 16 -22.68 -19.19 0.97
N THR A 17 -21.81 -20.08 1.48
CA THR A 17 -21.19 -19.90 2.79
C THR A 17 -20.36 -18.61 2.74
N PRO A 18 -20.55 -17.65 3.67
CA PRO A 18 -19.74 -16.43 3.67
C PRO A 18 -18.28 -16.83 3.82
N ALA A 19 -17.44 -16.40 2.87
CA ALA A 19 -16.00 -16.61 2.94
C ALA A 19 -15.48 -15.92 4.22
N VAL A 20 -14.93 -16.68 5.15
CA VAL A 20 -14.27 -16.14 6.33
C VAL A 20 -13.08 -15.34 5.84
N LYS A 21 -13.13 -14.00 5.94
CA LYS A 21 -12.02 -13.13 5.62
C LYS A 21 -10.83 -13.51 6.49
N ALA A 22 -9.71 -13.93 5.89
CA ALA A 22 -8.50 -14.26 6.62
C ALA A 22 -8.07 -13.05 7.46
N ALA A 23 -7.72 -13.29 8.74
CA ALA A 23 -7.23 -12.23 9.61
C ALA A 23 -5.94 -11.64 9.02
N GLN A 24 -5.89 -10.31 8.92
CA GLN A 24 -4.70 -9.62 8.44
C GLN A 24 -3.58 -9.73 9.47
N PRO A 25 -2.33 -9.97 9.05
CA PRO A 25 -1.19 -9.96 9.95
C PRO A 25 -1.01 -8.59 10.62
N ALA A 26 -0.48 -8.58 11.84
CA ALA A 26 -0.12 -7.34 12.51
C ALA A 26 0.97 -6.59 11.73
N PRO A 27 0.98 -5.24 11.77
CA PRO A 27 2.04 -4.47 11.11
C PRO A 27 3.40 -4.73 11.74
N VAL A 28 4.43 -4.75 10.91
CA VAL A 28 5.82 -4.82 11.32
C VAL A 28 6.42 -3.43 11.29
N MET A 29 7.15 -3.05 12.35
CA MET A 29 7.78 -1.72 12.42
C MET A 29 9.19 -1.78 11.84
N LEU A 30 9.46 -0.93 10.84
CA LEU A 30 10.77 -0.76 10.21
C LEU A 30 11.28 0.66 10.46
N ARG A 31 12.49 0.80 11.02
CA ARG A 31 13.16 2.11 11.09
C ARG A 31 14.05 2.30 9.87
N TYR A 32 13.80 3.36 9.10
CA TYR A 32 14.58 3.61 7.90
C TYR A 32 14.80 5.11 7.63
N GLY A 33 16.06 5.52 7.65
CA GLY A 33 16.55 6.84 7.22
C GLY A 33 15.66 8.02 7.67
N PRO A 34 15.32 8.91 6.74
CA PRO A 34 14.55 10.12 7.04
C PRO A 34 13.08 9.84 7.39
N PHE A 35 12.58 8.65 7.11
CA PHE A 35 11.20 8.28 7.44
C PHE A 35 11.01 7.95 8.91
N GLY A 36 12.09 7.65 9.64
CA GLY A 36 12.03 7.17 11.01
C GLY A 36 11.35 5.81 11.08
N GLU A 37 10.31 5.67 11.91
CA GLU A 37 9.53 4.44 12.02
C GLU A 37 8.43 4.40 10.95
N VAL A 38 8.43 3.33 10.18
CA VAL A 38 7.49 3.03 9.11
C VAL A 38 6.71 1.77 9.51
N ALA A 39 5.39 1.86 9.54
CA ALA A 39 4.52 0.71 9.77
C ALA A 39 4.34 -0.04 8.44
N VAL A 40 4.78 -1.29 8.40
CA VAL A 40 4.66 -2.15 7.21
C VAL A 40 3.55 -3.16 7.45
N TYR A 41 2.56 -3.15 6.59
CA TYR A 41 1.37 -4.03 6.64
C TYR A 41 1.51 -5.09 5.55
N PRO A 42 1.85 -6.34 5.88
CA PRO A 42 1.82 -7.43 4.90
C PRO A 42 0.38 -7.88 4.65
N PRO A 43 0.05 -8.35 3.44
CA PRO A 43 -1.26 -8.96 3.18
C PRO A 43 -1.37 -10.35 3.85
N ALA A 44 -2.60 -10.88 3.97
CA ALA A 44 -2.87 -12.19 4.54
C ALA A 44 -2.38 -13.38 3.68
N GLY A 45 -1.81 -13.13 2.50
CA GLY A 45 -1.31 -14.14 1.58
C GLY A 45 -0.10 -13.66 0.79
N LYS A 46 0.16 -14.29 -0.36
CA LYS A 46 1.26 -13.88 -1.22
C LYS A 46 1.02 -12.45 -1.73
N ALA A 47 1.99 -11.57 -1.49
CA ALA A 47 1.97 -10.22 -2.01
C ALA A 47 2.13 -10.21 -3.53
N THR A 48 1.36 -9.37 -4.21
CA THR A 48 1.43 -9.15 -5.66
C THR A 48 1.90 -7.74 -6.03
N SER A 49 1.91 -6.83 -5.06
CA SER A 49 2.33 -5.44 -5.24
C SER A 49 2.84 -4.84 -3.93
N ILE A 50 3.48 -3.69 -4.01
CA ILE A 50 3.89 -2.90 -2.85
C ILE A 50 3.48 -1.44 -3.04
N ALA A 51 2.84 -0.87 -2.03
CA ALA A 51 2.43 0.53 -1.98
C ALA A 51 3.25 1.27 -0.90
N LEU A 52 3.89 2.37 -1.29
CA LEU A 52 4.44 3.34 -0.37
C LEU A 52 3.36 4.39 -0.12
N PHE A 53 2.65 4.26 1.00
CA PHE A 53 1.48 5.05 1.29
C PHE A 53 1.85 6.25 2.18
N ILE A 54 1.70 7.45 1.62
CA ILE A 54 2.06 8.73 2.24
C ILE A 54 0.82 9.34 2.87
N SER A 55 0.84 9.57 4.17
CA SER A 55 -0.26 10.20 4.89
C SER A 55 -0.46 11.67 4.51
N GLY A 56 -1.61 12.24 4.89
CA GLY A 56 -1.81 13.69 4.89
C GLY A 56 -1.22 14.39 6.12
N ASP A 57 -1.55 15.67 6.29
CA ASP A 57 -1.10 16.54 7.40
C ASP A 57 -1.49 16.03 8.78
N GLY A 58 -2.51 15.17 8.87
CA GLY A 58 -2.86 14.45 10.08
C GLY A 58 -1.81 13.44 10.56
N GLY A 59 -0.86 13.07 9.70
CA GLY A 59 0.14 12.02 9.97
C GLY A 59 -0.43 10.61 9.83
N TRP A 60 0.35 9.62 10.27
CA TRP A 60 -0.04 8.21 10.21
C TRP A 60 -0.99 7.88 11.37
N ASN A 61 -2.30 7.94 11.13
CA ASN A 61 -3.36 7.74 12.13
C ASN A 61 -4.47 6.80 11.63
N LEU A 62 -5.55 6.65 12.43
CA LEU A 62 -6.62 5.69 12.17
C LEU A 62 -7.22 5.75 10.76
N GLY A 63 -7.48 6.94 10.21
CA GLY A 63 -8.09 7.07 8.88
C GLY A 63 -7.23 6.49 7.77
N VAL A 64 -5.92 6.78 7.76
CA VAL A 64 -5.00 6.23 6.75
C VAL A 64 -4.65 4.76 7.03
N ILE A 65 -4.72 4.31 8.28
CA ILE A 65 -4.54 2.92 8.65
C ILE A 65 -5.67 2.06 8.06
N ASP A 66 -6.92 2.51 8.14
CA ASP A 66 -8.05 1.82 7.52
C ASP A 66 -7.89 1.74 5.99
N MET A 67 -7.42 2.81 5.35
CA MET A 67 -7.10 2.80 3.91
C MET A 67 -5.96 1.82 3.60
N ALA A 68 -4.93 1.75 4.44
CA ALA A 68 -3.84 0.78 4.29
C ALA A 68 -4.36 -0.66 4.35
N HIS A 69 -5.29 -0.96 5.25
CA HIS A 69 -5.93 -2.27 5.33
C HIS A 69 -6.71 -2.63 4.06
N HIS A 70 -7.39 -1.67 3.42
CA HIS A 70 -8.05 -1.92 2.14
C HIS A 70 -7.04 -2.28 1.03
N LEU A 71 -5.87 -1.66 1.01
CA LEU A 71 -4.81 -2.02 0.07
C LEU A 71 -4.23 -3.43 0.36
N THR A 72 -4.09 -3.80 1.63
CA THR A 72 -3.65 -5.17 1.97
C THR A 72 -4.68 -6.23 1.62
N ASP A 73 -5.97 -5.91 1.63
CA ASP A 73 -7.04 -6.80 1.12
C ASP A 73 -6.92 -7.07 -0.39
N MET A 74 -6.27 -6.16 -1.13
CA MET A 74 -5.92 -6.33 -2.55
C MET A 74 -4.54 -6.98 -2.76
N HIS A 75 -4.02 -7.67 -1.77
CA HIS A 75 -2.71 -8.34 -1.77
C HIS A 75 -1.51 -7.40 -1.93
N ALA A 76 -1.64 -6.12 -1.56
CA ALA A 76 -0.51 -5.20 -1.52
C ALA A 76 0.21 -5.26 -0.16
N ILE A 77 1.53 -5.22 -0.18
CA ILE A 77 2.31 -4.79 0.98
C ILE A 77 2.15 -3.27 1.09
N VAL A 78 1.83 -2.75 2.26
CA VAL A 78 1.73 -1.30 2.46
C VAL A 78 2.79 -0.81 3.43
N ALA A 79 3.65 0.10 2.99
CA ALA A 79 4.58 0.81 3.85
C ALA A 79 4.02 2.21 4.16
N GLY A 80 3.63 2.43 5.42
CA GLY A 80 2.99 3.66 5.88
C GLY A 80 3.99 4.75 6.22
N VAL A 81 3.98 5.83 5.45
CA VAL A 81 4.86 6.99 5.61
C VAL A 81 4.12 8.14 6.28
N ASP A 82 4.58 8.55 7.46
CA ASP A 82 4.12 9.80 8.09
C ASP A 82 4.78 11.00 7.40
N ILE A 83 4.01 11.76 6.62
CA ILE A 83 4.51 12.91 5.86
C ILE A 83 5.16 13.97 6.76
N ARG A 84 4.61 14.22 7.95
CA ARG A 84 5.12 15.25 8.86
C ARG A 84 6.53 14.89 9.36
N ARG A 85 6.72 13.63 9.74
CA ARG A 85 8.02 13.13 10.20
C ARG A 85 9.05 13.19 9.07
N TYR A 86 8.65 12.77 7.87
CA TYR A 86 9.52 12.78 6.71
C TYR A 86 9.93 14.21 6.32
N LEU A 87 8.99 15.15 6.23
CA LEU A 87 9.28 16.54 5.89
C LEU A 87 10.10 17.23 6.99
N HIS A 88 9.78 17.01 8.27
CA HIS A 88 10.57 17.56 9.37
C HIS A 88 12.04 17.10 9.31
N SER A 89 12.29 15.84 8.97
CA SER A 89 13.65 15.35 8.75
C SER A 89 14.33 15.98 7.53
N ALA A 90 13.55 16.44 6.54
CA ALA A 90 14.04 17.17 5.39
C ALA A 90 14.50 18.59 5.75
N ASP A 91 13.73 19.31 6.58
CA ASP A 91 14.02 20.67 7.02
C ASP A 91 15.30 20.76 7.87
N THR A 92 15.60 19.70 8.63
CA THR A 92 16.81 19.62 9.47
C THR A 92 18.09 19.33 8.67
N ALA A 93 17.99 18.88 7.43
CA ALA A 93 19.12 18.63 6.53
C ALA A 93 19.59 19.92 5.84
N GLN A 94 20.17 20.85 6.61
CA GLN A 94 20.60 22.18 6.21
C GLN A 94 21.11 22.29 4.75
N GLY A 95 20.33 22.95 3.88
CA GLY A 95 20.79 23.43 2.56
C GLY A 95 21.03 22.37 1.48
N GLN A 96 20.73 21.11 1.70
CA GLN A 96 20.87 20.07 0.69
C GLN A 96 19.54 19.88 -0.07
N CYS A 97 19.61 19.95 -1.40
CA CYS A 97 18.47 19.53 -2.24
C CYS A 97 18.13 18.07 -1.98
N ARG A 98 16.88 17.80 -1.58
CA ARG A 98 16.45 16.44 -1.31
C ARG A 98 15.98 15.76 -2.56
N ASN A 99 16.44 14.54 -2.75
CA ASN A 99 15.98 13.67 -3.82
C ASN A 99 14.91 12.71 -3.25
N PHE A 100 13.63 13.13 -3.33
CA PHE A 100 12.51 12.32 -2.87
C PHE A 100 12.46 10.95 -3.53
N ALA A 101 12.76 10.88 -4.84
CA ALA A 101 12.74 9.63 -5.57
C ALA A 101 13.75 8.62 -4.99
N ALA A 102 14.99 9.05 -4.71
CA ALA A 102 15.99 8.18 -4.12
C ALA A 102 15.64 7.74 -2.70
N ASP A 103 15.04 8.63 -1.88
CA ASP A 103 14.60 8.28 -0.53
C ASP A 103 13.51 7.20 -0.56
N PHE A 104 12.47 7.36 -1.40
CA PHE A 104 11.36 6.42 -1.50
C PHE A 104 11.77 5.11 -2.17
N GLU A 105 12.64 5.13 -3.17
CA GLU A 105 13.21 3.92 -3.77
C GLU A 105 14.00 3.13 -2.73
N GLY A 106 14.84 3.82 -1.95
CA GLY A 106 15.59 3.21 -0.86
C GLY A 106 14.69 2.59 0.21
N LEU A 107 13.57 3.27 0.56
CA LEU A 107 12.56 2.71 1.46
C LEU A 107 11.94 1.43 0.89
N ALA A 108 11.56 1.42 -0.40
CA ALA A 108 10.99 0.25 -1.05
C ALA A 108 11.94 -0.95 -0.98
N HIS A 109 13.22 -0.74 -1.26
CA HIS A 109 14.24 -1.79 -1.13
C HIS A 109 14.39 -2.26 0.32
N ALA A 110 14.37 -1.35 1.30
CA ALA A 110 14.50 -1.70 2.70
C ALA A 110 13.32 -2.55 3.19
N VAL A 111 12.09 -2.17 2.83
CA VAL A 111 10.86 -2.92 3.16
C VAL A 111 10.91 -4.33 2.58
N GLN A 112 11.26 -4.47 1.30
CA GLN A 112 11.26 -5.76 0.62
C GLN A 112 12.36 -6.70 1.15
N ARG A 113 13.53 -6.17 1.47
CA ARG A 113 14.60 -6.94 2.15
C ARG A 113 14.17 -7.36 3.56
N HIS A 114 13.51 -6.46 4.30
CA HIS A 114 13.04 -6.76 5.67
C HIS A 114 12.01 -7.89 5.69
N LEU A 115 11.16 -7.95 4.66
CA LEU A 115 10.17 -9.02 4.49
C LEU A 115 10.72 -10.26 3.78
N ALA A 116 12.00 -10.26 3.41
CA ALA A 116 12.69 -11.35 2.70
C ALA A 116 11.94 -11.80 1.43
N LEU A 117 11.51 -10.84 0.60
CA LEU A 117 10.84 -11.18 -0.66
C LEU A 117 11.85 -11.78 -1.64
N ASP A 118 11.43 -12.85 -2.33
CA ASP A 118 12.25 -13.53 -3.35
C ASP A 118 12.44 -12.66 -4.60
N ASP A 119 11.37 -11.95 -5.00
CA ASP A 119 11.36 -11.09 -6.19
C ASP A 119 11.11 -9.62 -5.79
N TYR A 120 11.75 -8.70 -6.51
CA TYR A 120 11.51 -7.27 -6.33
C TYR A 120 10.19 -6.86 -6.97
N LEU A 121 9.30 -6.28 -6.17
CA LEU A 121 8.06 -5.68 -6.62
C LEU A 121 8.27 -4.19 -6.86
N THR A 122 8.02 -3.71 -8.08
CA THR A 122 8.10 -2.27 -8.39
C THR A 122 7.07 -1.50 -7.56
N PRO A 123 7.50 -0.54 -6.71
CA PRO A 123 6.60 0.13 -5.79
C PRO A 123 5.67 1.11 -6.50
N VAL A 124 4.44 1.23 -5.98
CA VAL A 124 3.49 2.27 -6.35
C VAL A 124 3.43 3.31 -5.24
N LEU A 125 3.43 4.59 -5.60
CA LEU A 125 3.26 5.68 -4.66
C LEU A 125 1.76 5.94 -4.47
N VAL A 126 1.30 5.91 -3.23
CA VAL A 126 -0.09 6.24 -2.87
C VAL A 126 -0.04 7.42 -1.92
N GLY A 127 -0.77 8.48 -2.22
CA GLY A 127 -0.79 9.68 -1.38
C GLY A 127 -2.19 10.07 -0.96
N TYR A 128 -2.38 10.37 0.32
CA TYR A 128 -3.63 10.92 0.84
C TYR A 128 -3.47 12.41 1.14
N SER A 129 -4.39 13.25 0.65
CA SER A 129 -4.38 14.71 0.90
C SER A 129 -3.02 15.35 0.49
N SER A 130 -2.32 16.04 1.41
CA SER A 130 -0.97 16.59 1.15
C SER A 130 0.06 15.52 0.74
N GLY A 131 -0.12 14.28 1.18
CA GLY A 131 0.69 13.15 0.74
C GLY A 131 0.58 12.86 -0.75
N ALA A 132 -0.55 13.20 -1.39
CA ALA A 132 -0.72 13.08 -2.84
C ALA A 132 0.24 14.01 -3.59
N THR A 133 0.40 15.26 -3.13
CA THR A 133 1.35 16.21 -3.70
C THR A 133 2.77 15.66 -3.65
N LEU A 134 3.17 15.09 -2.50
CA LEU A 134 4.50 14.48 -2.37
C LEU A 134 4.66 13.23 -3.24
N ALA A 135 3.62 12.39 -3.37
CA ALA A 135 3.65 11.22 -4.24
C ALA A 135 3.92 11.61 -5.71
N TYR A 136 3.18 12.61 -6.22
CA TYR A 136 3.39 13.10 -7.59
C TYR A 136 4.75 13.80 -7.77
N ALA A 137 5.18 14.61 -6.81
CA ALA A 137 6.50 15.24 -6.85
C ALA A 137 7.63 14.19 -6.87
N THR A 138 7.49 13.13 -6.06
CA THR A 138 8.43 12.01 -6.03
C THR A 138 8.46 11.26 -7.37
N ALA A 139 7.29 10.95 -7.94
CA ALA A 139 7.20 10.29 -9.24
C ALA A 139 7.80 11.14 -10.38
N ALA A 140 7.61 12.47 -10.33
CA ALA A 140 8.15 13.40 -11.32
C ALA A 140 9.69 13.52 -11.27
N GLN A 141 10.30 13.31 -10.11
CA GLN A 141 11.76 13.30 -9.95
C GLN A 141 12.39 11.96 -10.34
N ALA A 142 11.61 10.89 -10.34
CA ALA A 142 12.12 9.54 -10.49
C ALA A 142 12.53 9.23 -11.94
N PRO A 143 13.63 8.50 -12.15
CA PRO A 143 13.91 7.87 -13.42
C PRO A 143 12.76 6.95 -13.85
N LYS A 144 12.55 6.80 -15.14
CA LYS A 144 11.53 5.91 -15.69
C LYS A 144 11.72 4.48 -15.17
N GLY A 145 10.67 3.89 -14.63
CA GLY A 145 10.68 2.51 -14.14
C GLY A 145 11.02 2.36 -12.65
N THR A 146 11.40 3.44 -11.95
CA THR A 146 11.62 3.39 -10.49
C THR A 146 10.32 3.07 -9.75
N PHE A 147 9.21 3.68 -10.16
CA PHE A 147 7.88 3.45 -9.61
C PHE A 147 6.91 2.95 -10.70
N GLY A 148 5.99 2.09 -10.31
CA GLY A 148 4.92 1.60 -11.19
C GLY A 148 3.84 2.66 -11.46
N GLY A 149 3.83 3.74 -10.67
CA GLY A 149 2.90 4.86 -10.80
C GLY A 149 2.74 5.62 -9.49
N ALA A 150 1.92 6.69 -9.55
CA ALA A 150 1.49 7.45 -8.39
C ALA A 150 -0.03 7.65 -8.46
N THR A 151 -0.72 7.53 -7.32
CA THR A 151 -2.16 7.76 -7.19
C THR A 151 -2.48 8.55 -5.93
N ALA A 152 -3.64 9.21 -5.94
CA ALA A 152 -4.19 9.98 -4.83
C ALA A 152 -5.51 9.37 -4.36
N GLY A 153 -5.75 9.41 -3.05
CA GLY A 153 -7.01 9.06 -2.39
C GLY A 153 -7.55 10.21 -1.57
#